data_783b6ddee84f384583f187d6a69a23a2
#
_entry.id   783b6ddee84f384583f187d6a69a23a2
#
_cell.length_a   1.000
_cell.length_b   1.000
_cell.length_c   1.000
_cell.angle_alpha   90.00
_cell.angle_beta   90.00
_cell.angle_gamma   90.00
#
_symmetry.space_group_name_H-M   'P 1'
#
loop_
_entity.id
_entity.type
_entity.pdbx_description
1 polymer ?
#
loop_
_entity_poly.entity_id
_entity_poly.type
_entity_poly.pdbx_seq_one_letter_code
_entity_poly.pdbx_strand_id
1 'polypeptide(L)'
;SDIAERVTLKYFKVDFKGLSRARNYALKHVSGDIVCFPDDDCIYTQSLLKNIYELFAYNNHVDFISVNTKDPIAGEKALVKLPKSKTNISFKSKNCVSFTLFFRREVINAVGRFDQNMGVGAGTNYGAGEESDFVVRALSLGFKGLYYPDYYVLHPAKESHPVFDDIIKNRMLSYGGGYGYFLQKNFYRQGRFLSIKNIFGVFLRLIKSLHSKVEFLKS
;
A
#
# COMPACT_ATOMS: atom_id res chain seq x y z
N SER A 1 -28.95 -6.21 -8.65
CA SER A 1 -29.45 -6.76 -7.38
C SER A 1 -28.79 -8.08 -7.02
N ASP A 2 -28.31 -8.87 -7.98
CA ASP A 2 -27.84 -10.25 -7.74
C ASP A 2 -26.50 -10.38 -6.99
N ILE A 3 -25.71 -9.31 -6.88
CA ILE A 3 -24.42 -9.37 -6.18
C ILE A 3 -24.59 -9.23 -4.68
N ALA A 4 -25.52 -8.40 -4.22
CA ALA A 4 -25.77 -8.19 -2.79
C ALA A 4 -26.21 -9.47 -2.07
N GLU A 5 -26.94 -10.36 -2.77
CA GLU A 5 -27.41 -11.64 -2.20
C GLU A 5 -26.28 -12.68 -2.06
N ARG A 6 -25.14 -12.49 -2.73
CA ARG A 6 -23.98 -13.40 -2.70
C ARG A 6 -22.85 -12.93 -1.81
N VAL A 7 -22.97 -11.74 -1.22
CA VAL A 7 -21.92 -11.17 -0.34
C VAL A 7 -22.21 -11.54 1.11
N THR A 8 -21.31 -12.28 1.73
CA THR A 8 -21.35 -12.55 3.16
C THR A 8 -20.58 -11.43 3.90
N LEU A 9 -21.32 -10.58 4.61
CA LEU A 9 -20.73 -9.56 5.46
C LEU A 9 -20.48 -10.11 6.87
N LYS A 10 -19.23 -9.97 7.34
CA LYS A 10 -18.84 -10.24 8.73
C LYS A 10 -18.38 -8.93 9.36
N TYR A 11 -19.12 -8.42 10.34
CA TYR A 11 -18.77 -7.21 11.07
C TYR A 11 -18.15 -7.58 12.42
N PHE A 12 -17.01 -6.97 12.73
CA PHE A 12 -16.31 -7.15 14.00
C PHE A 12 -16.08 -5.80 14.66
N LYS A 13 -16.69 -5.58 15.81
CA LYS A 13 -16.37 -4.44 16.68
C LYS A 13 -15.22 -4.85 17.59
N VAL A 14 -14.16 -4.03 17.61
CA VAL A 14 -12.98 -4.24 18.45
C VAL A 14 -12.72 -3.04 19.34
N ASP A 15 -12.07 -3.24 20.47
CA ASP A 15 -11.78 -2.23 21.51
C ASP A 15 -10.37 -1.60 21.37
N PHE A 16 -9.66 -1.95 20.32
CA PHE A 16 -8.30 -1.45 20.03
C PHE A 16 -8.27 -0.57 18.77
N LYS A 17 -7.23 0.26 18.65
CA LYS A 17 -6.92 1.07 17.48
C LYS A 17 -5.74 0.47 16.69
N GLY A 18 -5.61 0.87 15.43
CA GLY A 18 -4.50 0.54 14.55
C GLY A 18 -4.88 -0.32 13.36
N LEU A 19 -4.57 0.20 12.17
CA LEU A 19 -4.92 -0.43 10.89
C LEU A 19 -4.33 -1.84 10.77
N SER A 20 -3.04 -1.99 11.06
CA SER A 20 -2.36 -3.30 11.03
C SER A 20 -2.96 -4.30 12.03
N ARG A 21 -3.38 -3.83 13.22
CA ARG A 21 -4.06 -4.67 14.21
C ARG A 21 -5.43 -5.12 13.72
N ALA A 22 -6.20 -4.20 13.13
CA ALA A 22 -7.52 -4.50 12.57
C ALA A 22 -7.42 -5.50 11.41
N ARG A 23 -6.49 -5.29 10.47
CA ARG A 23 -6.22 -6.24 9.37
C ARG A 23 -5.81 -7.62 9.90
N ASN A 24 -4.93 -7.69 10.90
CA ASN A 24 -4.52 -8.95 11.51
C ASN A 24 -5.67 -9.67 12.24
N TYR A 25 -6.60 -8.92 12.79
CA TYR A 25 -7.80 -9.50 13.40
C TYR A 25 -8.71 -10.09 12.30
N ALA A 26 -8.98 -9.32 11.24
CA ALA A 26 -9.82 -9.75 10.12
C ALA A 26 -9.24 -10.97 9.39
N LEU A 27 -7.91 -11.05 9.23
CA LEU A 27 -7.22 -12.17 8.59
C LEU A 27 -7.51 -13.54 9.23
N LYS A 28 -7.86 -13.58 10.52
CA LYS A 28 -8.26 -14.84 11.20
C LYS A 28 -9.58 -15.40 10.68
N HIS A 29 -10.37 -14.58 10.00
CA HIS A 29 -11.73 -14.92 9.54
C HIS A 29 -11.82 -14.98 8.01
N VAL A 30 -10.71 -14.80 7.29
CA VAL A 30 -10.65 -14.87 5.84
C VAL A 30 -10.73 -16.32 5.36
N SER A 31 -11.63 -16.59 4.42
CA SER A 31 -11.81 -17.92 3.81
C SER A 31 -11.69 -17.90 2.28
N GLY A 32 -11.64 -16.72 1.65
CA GLY A 32 -11.53 -16.57 0.19
C GLY A 32 -10.14 -16.95 -0.33
N ASP A 33 -10.05 -17.35 -1.59
CA ASP A 33 -8.79 -17.72 -2.25
C ASP A 33 -7.97 -16.50 -2.68
N ILE A 34 -8.64 -15.35 -2.87
CA ILE A 34 -8.03 -14.07 -3.16
C ILE A 34 -8.37 -13.11 -2.02
N VAL A 35 -7.35 -12.44 -1.50
CA VAL A 35 -7.47 -11.53 -0.35
C VAL A 35 -7.01 -10.14 -0.75
N CYS A 36 -7.78 -9.12 -0.41
CA CYS A 36 -7.44 -7.72 -0.60
C CYS A 36 -7.78 -6.90 0.65
N PHE A 37 -7.27 -5.68 0.73
CA PHE A 37 -7.38 -4.81 1.90
C PHE A 37 -7.91 -3.43 1.46
N PRO A 38 -9.22 -3.30 1.16
CA PRO A 38 -9.82 -2.03 0.79
C PRO A 38 -9.71 -1.01 1.93
N ASP A 39 -9.55 0.25 1.56
CA ASP A 39 -9.81 1.36 2.47
C ASP A 39 -11.33 1.66 2.44
N ASP A 40 -11.86 2.38 3.42
CA ASP A 40 -13.30 2.63 3.61
C ASP A 40 -13.92 3.56 2.55
N ASP A 41 -13.09 4.25 1.79
CA ASP A 41 -13.45 5.15 0.69
C ASP A 41 -13.10 4.59 -0.72
N CYS A 42 -12.76 3.30 -0.82
CA CYS A 42 -12.49 2.63 -2.07
C CYS A 42 -13.74 2.03 -2.73
N ILE A 43 -13.77 2.05 -4.06
CA ILE A 43 -14.77 1.33 -4.84
C ILE A 43 -14.09 0.29 -5.72
N TYR A 44 -14.42 -0.98 -5.47
CA TYR A 44 -14.08 -2.10 -6.33
C TYR A 44 -15.25 -2.38 -7.26
N THR A 45 -15.08 -2.09 -8.55
CA THR A 45 -16.11 -2.37 -9.54
C THR A 45 -16.25 -3.89 -9.77
N GLN A 46 -17.43 -4.32 -10.17
CA GLN A 46 -17.65 -5.73 -10.51
C GLN A 46 -16.72 -6.20 -11.63
N SER A 47 -16.47 -5.35 -12.63
CA SER A 47 -15.54 -5.63 -13.72
C SER A 47 -14.11 -5.82 -13.21
N LEU A 48 -13.67 -4.99 -12.24
CA LEU A 48 -12.35 -5.16 -11.63
C LEU A 48 -12.24 -6.52 -10.95
N LEU A 49 -13.19 -6.88 -10.10
CA LEU A 49 -13.15 -8.15 -9.37
C LEU A 49 -13.14 -9.35 -10.30
N LYS A 50 -13.97 -9.32 -11.38
CA LYS A 50 -13.96 -10.34 -12.41
C LYS A 50 -12.60 -10.45 -13.09
N ASN A 51 -12.02 -9.32 -13.52
CA ASN A 51 -10.73 -9.30 -14.19
C ASN A 51 -9.60 -9.81 -13.27
N ILE A 52 -9.60 -9.45 -12.00
CA ILE A 52 -8.62 -9.98 -11.02
C ILE A 52 -8.73 -11.49 -10.88
N TYR A 53 -9.95 -12.02 -10.79
CA TYR A 53 -10.17 -13.46 -10.74
C TYR A 53 -9.62 -14.16 -12.00
N GLU A 54 -9.95 -13.64 -13.19
CA GLU A 54 -9.46 -14.17 -14.46
C GLU A 54 -7.93 -14.09 -14.57
N LEU A 55 -7.32 -12.98 -14.16
CA LEU A 55 -5.86 -12.82 -14.15
C LEU A 55 -5.18 -13.88 -13.30
N PHE A 56 -5.71 -14.21 -12.13
CA PHE A 56 -5.18 -15.29 -11.31
C PHE A 56 -5.45 -16.67 -11.92
N ALA A 57 -6.60 -16.88 -12.53
CA ALA A 57 -6.95 -18.15 -13.16
C ALA A 57 -6.02 -18.49 -14.34
N TYR A 58 -5.68 -17.47 -15.17
CA TYR A 58 -4.82 -17.67 -16.34
C TYR A 58 -3.32 -17.52 -16.07
N ASN A 59 -2.92 -17.05 -14.88
CA ASN A 59 -1.51 -16.81 -14.53
C ASN A 59 -1.14 -17.50 -13.22
N ASN A 60 -1.03 -18.83 -13.24
CA ASN A 60 -0.71 -19.63 -12.04
C ASN A 60 0.66 -19.32 -11.42
N HIS A 61 1.54 -18.62 -12.16
CA HIS A 61 2.87 -18.21 -11.68
C HIS A 61 2.88 -16.84 -11.01
N VAL A 62 1.72 -16.17 -10.90
CA VAL A 62 1.56 -14.87 -10.24
C VAL A 62 0.89 -15.09 -8.89
N ASP A 63 1.53 -14.64 -7.83
CA ASP A 63 1.09 -14.88 -6.46
C ASP A 63 0.34 -13.67 -5.90
N PHE A 64 0.66 -12.47 -6.37
CA PHE A 64 -0.08 -11.26 -6.02
C PHE A 64 -0.08 -10.24 -7.16
N ILE A 65 -1.12 -9.44 -7.21
CA ILE A 65 -1.36 -8.44 -8.24
C ILE A 65 -1.53 -7.08 -7.58
N SER A 66 -0.95 -6.03 -8.18
CA SER A 66 -1.28 -4.64 -7.90
C SER A 66 -1.87 -3.99 -9.14
N VAL A 67 -2.81 -3.09 -8.95
CA VAL A 67 -3.47 -2.35 -10.02
C VAL A 67 -3.31 -0.84 -9.82
N ASN A 68 -3.75 -0.07 -10.79
CA ASN A 68 -3.73 1.38 -10.76
C ASN A 68 -4.82 1.95 -9.85
N THR A 69 -4.84 3.28 -9.70
CA THR A 69 -5.88 4.03 -9.00
C THR A 69 -6.46 5.09 -9.92
N LYS A 70 -7.75 5.36 -9.79
CA LYS A 70 -8.41 6.49 -10.46
C LYS A 70 -9.30 7.23 -9.46
N ASP A 71 -9.34 8.53 -9.60
CA ASP A 71 -10.32 9.35 -8.89
C ASP A 71 -11.69 9.18 -9.54
N PRO A 72 -12.77 8.89 -8.80
CA PRO A 72 -14.11 8.70 -9.36
C PRO A 72 -14.70 9.99 -9.97
N ILE A 73 -14.22 11.17 -9.57
CA ILE A 73 -14.71 12.49 -10.03
C ILE A 73 -13.75 13.10 -11.03
N ALA A 74 -12.46 13.16 -10.71
CA ALA A 74 -11.43 13.81 -11.54
C ALA A 74 -10.82 12.87 -12.61
N GLY A 75 -11.25 11.62 -12.68
CA GLY A 75 -10.87 10.66 -13.71
C GLY A 75 -9.41 10.20 -13.61
N GLU A 76 -8.50 10.79 -14.38
CA GLU A 76 -7.12 10.30 -14.51
C GLU A 76 -6.14 10.78 -13.44
N LYS A 77 -6.58 11.48 -12.41
CA LYS A 77 -5.69 11.91 -11.32
C LYS A 77 -5.27 10.71 -10.48
N ALA A 78 -4.13 10.12 -10.83
CA ALA A 78 -3.54 9.04 -10.03
C ALA A 78 -3.08 9.59 -8.68
N LEU A 79 -3.51 8.92 -7.59
CA LEU A 79 -3.08 9.24 -6.22
C LEU A 79 -1.57 9.06 -6.02
N VAL A 80 -0.98 8.17 -6.80
CA VAL A 80 0.44 7.81 -6.75
C VAL A 80 0.95 7.69 -8.19
N LYS A 81 2.17 8.16 -8.42
CA LYS A 81 2.83 8.03 -9.72
C LYS A 81 3.23 6.58 -9.95
N LEU A 82 2.40 5.83 -10.66
CA LEU A 82 2.57 4.41 -10.97
C LEU A 82 3.15 4.20 -12.37
N PRO A 83 3.76 3.04 -12.68
CA PRO A 83 4.22 2.73 -14.03
C PRO A 83 3.09 2.79 -15.05
N LYS A 84 3.43 3.16 -16.29
CA LYS A 84 2.46 3.20 -17.41
C LYS A 84 2.30 1.85 -18.12
N SER A 85 3.13 0.87 -17.81
CA SER A 85 3.12 -0.45 -18.43
C SER A 85 3.10 -1.55 -17.37
N LYS A 86 2.64 -2.74 -17.77
CA LYS A 86 2.71 -3.96 -16.96
C LYS A 86 4.15 -4.23 -16.54
N THR A 87 4.40 -4.40 -15.25
CA THR A 87 5.73 -4.63 -14.69
C THR A 87 5.73 -5.63 -13.55
N ASN A 88 6.85 -6.34 -13.38
CA ASN A 88 7.07 -7.13 -12.19
C ASN A 88 7.20 -6.23 -10.96
N ILE A 89 6.51 -6.59 -9.89
CA ILE A 89 6.70 -5.96 -8.58
C ILE A 89 8.02 -6.50 -8.01
N SER A 90 8.88 -5.60 -7.59
CA SER A 90 10.23 -5.94 -7.11
C SER A 90 10.61 -5.05 -5.94
N PHE A 91 11.70 -5.36 -5.26
CA PHE A 91 12.25 -4.50 -4.21
C PHE A 91 12.56 -3.07 -4.68
N LYS A 92 12.72 -2.86 -5.99
CA LYS A 92 12.97 -1.55 -6.61
C LYS A 92 11.69 -0.80 -6.94
N SER A 93 10.63 -1.51 -7.29
CA SER A 93 9.33 -0.97 -7.70
C SER A 93 8.34 -1.07 -6.54
N LYS A 94 8.39 -0.12 -5.63
CA LYS A 94 7.52 -0.08 -4.43
C LYS A 94 6.16 0.58 -4.71
N ASN A 95 5.61 0.36 -5.89
CA ASN A 95 4.41 1.05 -6.36
C ASN A 95 3.16 0.28 -5.95
N CYS A 96 3.06 -0.06 -4.67
CA CYS A 96 1.92 -0.77 -4.13
C CYS A 96 1.27 0.09 -3.05
N VAL A 97 -0.02 0.29 -3.18
CA VAL A 97 -0.86 0.88 -2.14
C VAL A 97 -1.78 -0.24 -1.63
N SER A 98 -2.06 -0.28 -0.35
CA SER A 98 -2.77 -1.40 0.29
C SER A 98 -4.04 -1.82 -0.46
N PHE A 99 -4.89 -0.87 -0.82
CA PHE A 99 -6.17 -1.13 -1.48
C PHE A 99 -6.05 -1.52 -2.96
N THR A 100 -4.86 -1.45 -3.57
CA THR A 100 -4.63 -1.91 -4.95
C THR A 100 -4.07 -3.32 -5.02
N LEU A 101 -3.80 -3.94 -3.87
CA LEU A 101 -3.14 -5.23 -3.76
C LEU A 101 -4.14 -6.37 -3.58
N PHE A 102 -3.97 -7.40 -4.41
CA PHE A 102 -4.72 -8.65 -4.37
C PHE A 102 -3.73 -9.80 -4.23
N PHE A 103 -3.90 -10.64 -3.24
CA PHE A 103 -3.00 -11.73 -2.92
C PHE A 103 -3.71 -13.07 -3.03
N ARG A 104 -3.03 -14.11 -3.53
CA ARG A 104 -3.45 -15.47 -3.26
C ARG A 104 -3.39 -15.72 -1.75
N ARG A 105 -4.32 -16.51 -1.21
CA ARG A 105 -4.37 -16.82 0.22
C ARG A 105 -3.08 -17.47 0.73
N GLU A 106 -2.41 -18.25 -0.10
CA GLU A 106 -1.12 -18.89 0.22
C GLU A 106 -0.05 -17.84 0.57
N VAL A 107 -0.03 -16.69 -0.12
CA VAL A 107 0.87 -15.58 0.19
C VAL A 107 0.58 -15.03 1.59
N ILE A 108 -0.72 -14.81 1.89
CA ILE A 108 -1.14 -14.32 3.22
C ILE A 108 -0.72 -15.29 4.32
N ASN A 109 -0.93 -16.58 4.11
CA ASN A 109 -0.58 -17.62 5.07
C ASN A 109 0.94 -17.68 5.31
N ALA A 110 1.74 -17.60 4.26
CA ALA A 110 3.18 -17.66 4.32
C ALA A 110 3.84 -16.40 4.92
N VAL A 111 3.36 -15.21 4.53
CA VAL A 111 3.85 -13.92 5.03
C VAL A 111 3.38 -13.68 6.46
N GLY A 112 2.18 -14.14 6.79
CA GLY A 112 1.57 -14.03 8.10
C GLY A 112 0.97 -12.64 8.37
N ARG A 113 1.34 -12.02 9.48
CA ARG A 113 0.71 -10.80 9.99
C ARG A 113 1.38 -9.52 9.50
N PHE A 114 0.59 -8.44 9.40
CA PHE A 114 1.13 -7.09 9.34
C PHE A 114 1.88 -6.75 10.65
N ASP A 115 2.91 -5.92 10.53
CA ASP A 115 3.60 -5.39 11.70
C ASP A 115 2.71 -4.38 12.42
N GLN A 116 2.33 -4.68 13.65
CA GLN A 116 1.42 -3.85 14.45
C GLN A 116 2.03 -2.53 14.92
N ASN A 117 3.36 -2.40 14.84
CA ASN A 117 4.03 -1.14 15.13
C ASN A 117 3.95 -0.15 13.96
N MET A 118 3.44 -0.57 12.78
CA MET A 118 3.34 0.24 11.57
C MET A 118 1.89 0.48 11.17
N GLY A 119 1.67 1.58 10.47
CA GLY A 119 0.38 1.95 9.91
C GLY A 119 -0.40 2.94 10.78
N VAL A 120 -1.46 3.48 10.20
CA VAL A 120 -2.30 4.51 10.84
C VAL A 120 -2.88 3.97 12.15
N GLY A 121 -2.78 4.75 13.21
CA GLY A 121 -3.34 4.41 14.52
C GLY A 121 -2.57 3.33 15.29
N ALA A 122 -1.34 2.99 14.89
CA ALA A 122 -0.51 1.98 15.57
C ALA A 122 -0.08 2.38 17.00
N GLY A 123 -0.23 3.67 17.36
CA GLY A 123 0.25 4.19 18.66
C GLY A 123 1.76 4.42 18.70
N THR A 124 2.42 4.41 17.55
CA THR A 124 3.84 4.65 17.37
C THR A 124 4.07 5.82 16.41
N ASN A 125 5.32 6.23 16.22
CA ASN A 125 5.71 7.22 15.22
C ASN A 125 5.85 6.63 13.80
N TYR A 126 5.34 5.41 13.55
CA TYR A 126 5.51 4.66 12.29
C TYR A 126 4.17 4.51 11.55
N GLY A 127 3.56 5.64 11.17
CA GLY A 127 2.20 5.72 10.64
C GLY A 127 1.99 5.25 9.20
N ALA A 128 2.99 4.62 8.56
CA ALA A 128 2.89 4.11 7.19
C ALA A 128 3.90 3.00 6.92
N GLY A 129 3.77 2.34 5.75
CA GLY A 129 4.74 1.38 5.22
C GLY A 129 4.45 -0.08 5.57
N GLU A 130 3.34 -0.36 6.23
CA GLU A 130 2.91 -1.72 6.59
C GLU A 130 2.65 -2.59 5.36
N GLU A 131 2.05 -2.03 4.30
CA GLU A 131 1.84 -2.74 3.03
C GLU A 131 3.16 -2.98 2.30
N SER A 132 4.07 -2.01 2.33
CA SER A 132 5.40 -2.15 1.73
C SER A 132 6.23 -3.23 2.45
N ASP A 133 6.15 -3.30 3.78
CA ASP A 133 6.75 -4.36 4.57
C ASP A 133 6.16 -5.73 4.22
N PHE A 134 4.84 -5.81 4.06
CA PHE A 134 4.16 -7.06 3.70
C PHE A 134 4.62 -7.55 2.32
N VAL A 135 4.64 -6.68 1.31
CA VAL A 135 5.09 -6.99 -0.05
C VAL A 135 6.57 -7.41 -0.07
N VAL A 136 7.44 -6.71 0.65
CA VAL A 136 8.87 -7.07 0.74
C VAL A 136 9.06 -8.44 1.37
N ARG A 137 8.29 -8.79 2.40
CA ARG A 137 8.33 -10.14 2.99
C ARG A 137 7.83 -11.20 2.02
N ALA A 138 6.76 -10.94 1.26
CA ALA A 138 6.29 -11.84 0.21
C ALA A 138 7.36 -12.08 -0.87
N LEU A 139 7.98 -11.02 -1.39
CA LEU A 139 9.09 -11.13 -2.35
C LEU A 139 10.29 -11.89 -1.79
N SER A 140 10.61 -11.72 -0.50
CA SER A 140 11.71 -12.43 0.17
C SER A 140 11.47 -13.93 0.32
N LEU A 141 10.20 -14.34 0.35
CA LEU A 141 9.79 -15.76 0.35
C LEU A 141 9.72 -16.34 -1.08
N GLY A 142 10.04 -15.57 -2.10
CA GLY A 142 10.06 -16.01 -3.50
C GLY A 142 8.75 -15.80 -4.26
N PHE A 143 7.72 -15.22 -3.64
CA PHE A 143 6.46 -14.93 -4.30
C PHE A 143 6.64 -13.85 -5.39
N LYS A 144 5.86 -13.98 -6.47
CA LYS A 144 5.96 -13.13 -7.66
C LYS A 144 4.72 -12.23 -7.75
N GLY A 145 4.97 -10.94 -7.84
CA GLY A 145 3.93 -9.93 -8.02
C GLY A 145 3.97 -9.27 -9.39
N LEU A 146 2.80 -8.97 -9.95
CA LEU A 146 2.65 -8.21 -11.18
C LEU A 146 1.80 -6.97 -10.95
N TYR A 147 2.22 -5.87 -11.56
CA TYR A 147 1.43 -4.65 -11.66
C TYR A 147 0.76 -4.55 -13.03
N TYR A 148 -0.54 -4.26 -13.02
CA TYR A 148 -1.36 -4.08 -14.21
C TYR A 148 -1.92 -2.64 -14.24
N PRO A 149 -1.46 -1.77 -15.16
CA PRO A 149 -1.90 -0.37 -15.24
C PRO A 149 -3.33 -0.19 -15.77
N ASP A 150 -3.82 -1.16 -16.54
CA ASP A 150 -5.11 -1.05 -17.24
C ASP A 150 -6.31 -1.31 -16.31
N TYR A 151 -6.07 -1.95 -15.17
CA TYR A 151 -7.07 -2.18 -14.13
C TYR A 151 -6.87 -1.18 -13.00
N TYR A 152 -7.95 -0.72 -12.37
CA TYR A 152 -7.87 0.31 -11.35
C TYR A 152 -8.95 0.17 -10.28
N VAL A 153 -8.58 0.58 -9.08
CA VAL A 153 -9.50 0.84 -7.97
C VAL A 153 -9.88 2.30 -8.00
N LEU A 154 -11.15 2.61 -7.80
CA LEU A 154 -11.59 3.98 -7.62
C LEU A 154 -11.36 4.39 -6.16
N HIS A 155 -10.73 5.53 -5.98
CA HIS A 155 -10.45 6.12 -4.67
C HIS A 155 -10.36 7.64 -4.82
N PRO A 156 -11.04 8.43 -3.97
CA PRO A 156 -10.99 9.88 -4.04
C PRO A 156 -9.56 10.41 -3.93
N ALA A 157 -9.20 11.35 -4.80
CA ALA A 157 -7.94 12.07 -4.64
C ALA A 157 -8.00 12.88 -3.35
N LYS A 158 -6.93 12.83 -2.55
CA LYS A 158 -6.84 13.65 -1.36
C LYS A 158 -6.91 15.12 -1.76
N GLU A 159 -7.79 15.86 -1.11
CA GLU A 159 -7.83 17.30 -1.28
C GLU A 159 -6.46 17.91 -0.93
N SER A 160 -6.01 18.84 -1.75
CA SER A 160 -4.83 19.63 -1.45
C SER A 160 -5.15 20.52 -0.25
N HIS A 161 -4.54 20.27 0.88
CA HIS A 161 -4.64 21.18 2.01
C HIS A 161 -3.77 22.42 1.74
N PRO A 162 -4.38 23.61 1.57
CA PRO A 162 -3.64 24.82 1.24
C PRO A 162 -2.77 25.35 2.40
N VAL A 163 -3.01 24.86 3.61
CA VAL A 163 -2.32 25.32 4.82
C VAL A 163 -1.51 24.17 5.43
N PHE A 164 -0.21 24.46 5.66
CA PHE A 164 0.67 23.53 6.38
C PHE A 164 0.46 23.74 7.89
N ASP A 165 -0.47 22.97 8.45
CA ASP A 165 -0.81 22.96 9.87
C ASP A 165 -0.08 21.85 10.65
N ASP A 166 -0.28 21.81 11.97
CA ASP A 166 0.31 20.78 12.82
C ASP A 166 -0.24 19.37 12.52
N ILE A 167 -1.43 19.25 11.98
CA ILE A 167 -2.02 17.95 11.60
C ILE A 167 -1.23 17.38 10.42
N ILE A 168 -1.00 18.19 9.39
CA ILE A 168 -0.20 17.79 8.22
C ILE A 168 1.24 17.50 8.63
N LYS A 169 1.84 18.36 9.44
CA LYS A 169 3.19 18.18 9.97
C LYS A 169 3.34 16.85 10.71
N ASN A 170 2.44 16.56 11.65
CA ASN A 170 2.46 15.31 12.42
C ASN A 170 2.24 14.09 11.53
N ARG A 171 1.36 14.17 10.54
CA ARG A 171 1.19 13.11 9.54
C ARG A 171 2.46 12.87 8.73
N MET A 172 3.12 13.92 8.26
CA MET A 172 4.36 13.81 7.51
C MET A 172 5.49 13.19 8.35
N LEU A 173 5.62 13.60 9.61
CA LEU A 173 6.59 13.02 10.54
C LEU A 173 6.31 11.55 10.79
N SER A 174 5.07 11.19 11.05
CA SER A 174 4.65 9.80 11.27
C SER A 174 4.87 8.93 10.03
N TYR A 175 4.57 9.43 8.83
CA TYR A 175 4.82 8.71 7.57
C TYR A 175 6.31 8.57 7.27
N GLY A 176 7.08 9.63 7.51
CA GLY A 176 8.55 9.61 7.41
C GLY A 176 9.18 8.61 8.37
N GLY A 177 8.72 8.60 9.62
CA GLY A 177 9.12 7.61 10.64
C GLY A 177 8.78 6.18 10.23
N GLY A 178 7.58 5.95 9.70
CA GLY A 178 7.16 4.64 9.17
C GLY A 178 8.04 4.16 8.02
N TYR A 179 8.37 5.05 7.09
CA TYR A 179 9.27 4.73 5.99
C TYR A 179 10.70 4.43 6.48
N GLY A 180 11.20 5.20 7.45
CA GLY A 180 12.50 4.95 8.08
C GLY A 180 12.57 3.59 8.77
N TYR A 181 11.54 3.27 9.56
CA TYR A 181 11.42 1.97 10.23
C TYR A 181 11.33 0.81 9.21
N PHE A 182 10.53 0.98 8.15
CA PHE A 182 10.46 0.03 7.04
C PHE A 182 11.84 -0.24 6.41
N LEU A 183 12.62 0.82 6.13
CA LEU A 183 13.95 0.68 5.54
C LEU A 183 14.91 -0.06 6.48
N GLN A 184 14.91 0.28 7.76
CA GLN A 184 15.74 -0.38 8.76
C GLN A 184 15.39 -1.87 8.88
N LYS A 185 14.11 -2.17 9.07
CA LYS A 185 13.60 -3.53 9.24
C LYS A 185 13.91 -4.44 8.05
N ASN A 186 13.82 -3.89 6.84
CA ASN A 186 13.99 -4.65 5.60
C ASN A 186 15.35 -4.44 4.94
N PHE A 187 16.33 -3.88 5.65
CA PHE A 187 17.64 -3.54 5.12
C PHE A 187 18.32 -4.71 4.41
N TYR A 188 18.37 -5.86 5.05
CA TYR A 188 19.01 -7.05 4.48
C TYR A 188 18.13 -7.76 3.43
N ARG A 189 16.80 -7.71 3.55
CA ARG A 189 15.88 -8.31 2.58
C ARG A 189 15.92 -7.63 1.22
N GLN A 190 16.05 -6.31 1.20
CA GLN A 190 16.14 -5.53 -0.04
C GLN A 190 17.54 -5.54 -0.66
N GLY A 191 18.54 -6.08 0.04
CA GLY A 191 19.95 -5.97 -0.31
C GLY A 191 20.55 -4.63 0.14
N ARG A 192 21.80 -4.68 0.64
CA ARG A 192 22.51 -3.52 1.21
C ARG A 192 22.55 -2.33 0.26
N PHE A 193 22.87 -2.58 -1.02
CA PHE A 193 22.99 -1.51 -2.03
C PHE A 193 21.67 -0.76 -2.24
N LEU A 194 20.55 -1.47 -2.37
CA LEU A 194 19.24 -0.86 -2.58
C LEU A 194 18.78 -0.08 -1.34
N SER A 195 19.05 -0.60 -0.15
CA SER A 195 18.73 0.07 1.10
C SER A 195 19.53 1.37 1.28
N ILE A 196 20.83 1.35 1.00
CA ILE A 196 21.69 2.54 1.02
C ILE A 196 21.20 3.57 -0.01
N LYS A 197 20.91 3.15 -1.24
CA LYS A 197 20.37 4.04 -2.27
C LYS A 197 19.05 4.70 -1.85
N ASN A 198 18.16 3.96 -1.20
CA ASN A 198 16.89 4.50 -0.71
C ASN A 198 17.10 5.52 0.41
N ILE A 199 17.99 5.25 1.38
CA ILE A 199 18.35 6.16 2.46
C ILE A 199 18.96 7.45 1.87
N PHE A 200 19.90 7.31 0.94
CA PHE A 200 20.52 8.46 0.27
C PHE A 200 19.50 9.27 -0.53
N GLY A 201 18.54 8.61 -1.20
CA GLY A 201 17.44 9.28 -1.89
C GLY A 201 16.53 10.10 -0.97
N VAL A 202 16.29 9.65 0.26
CA VAL A 202 15.56 10.42 1.28
C VAL A 202 16.39 11.63 1.70
N PHE A 203 17.67 11.44 1.97
CA PHE A 203 18.59 12.52 2.36
C PHE A 203 18.67 13.63 1.30
N LEU A 204 18.80 13.25 0.01
CA LEU A 204 18.81 14.23 -1.10
C LEU A 204 17.50 15.03 -1.20
N ARG A 205 16.35 14.39 -0.94
CA ARG A 205 15.05 15.08 -0.94
C ARG A 205 14.95 16.08 0.21
N LEU A 206 15.47 15.71 1.37
CA LEU A 206 15.53 16.63 2.53
C LEU A 206 16.40 17.85 2.22
N ILE A 207 17.58 17.65 1.63
CA ILE A 207 18.47 18.75 1.22
C ILE A 207 17.76 19.67 0.21
N LYS A 208 17.13 19.11 -0.82
CA LYS A 208 16.36 19.90 -1.82
C LYS A 208 15.23 20.69 -1.18
N SER A 209 14.50 20.08 -0.25
CA SER A 209 13.42 20.77 0.49
C SER A 209 13.94 21.91 1.37
N LEU A 210 15.10 21.75 1.98
CA LEU A 210 15.74 22.81 2.76
C LEU A 210 16.23 23.95 1.85
N HIS A 211 16.82 23.62 0.72
CA HIS A 211 17.31 24.62 -0.25
C HIS A 211 16.18 25.47 -0.83
N SER A 212 15.05 24.84 -1.24
CA SER A 212 13.89 25.58 -1.74
C SER A 212 13.25 26.50 -0.69
N LYS A 213 13.29 26.15 0.60
CA LYS A 213 12.86 27.04 1.68
C LYS A 213 13.81 28.23 1.90
N VAL A 214 15.12 28.04 1.74
CA VAL A 214 16.11 29.11 1.88
C VAL A 214 15.99 30.10 0.70
N GLU A 215 15.70 29.65 -0.51
CA GLU A 215 15.46 30.54 -1.65
C GLU A 215 14.17 31.35 -1.49
N PHE A 216 13.09 30.73 -0.98
CA PHE A 216 11.82 31.42 -0.69
C PHE A 216 11.96 32.50 0.41
N LEU A 217 12.86 32.30 1.39
CA LEU A 217 13.12 33.28 2.46
C LEU A 217 14.04 34.42 2.02
N LYS A 218 14.69 34.31 0.85
CA LYS A 218 15.55 35.35 0.26
C LYS A 218 14.87 36.20 -0.82
N SER A 219 13.69 35.78 -1.29
CA SER A 219 12.81 36.50 -2.24
C SER A 219 11.76 37.33 -1.48
#